data_9f61e00bd4722b4f329d22c4dc400678
#
_entry.id   9f61e00bd4722b4f329d22c4dc400678
#
_cell.length_a   1.000
_cell.length_b   1.000
_cell.length_c   1.000
_cell.angle_alpha   90.00
_cell.angle_beta   90.00
_cell.angle_gamma   90.00
#
_symmetry.space_group_name_H-M   'P 1'
#
loop_
_entity.id
_entity.type
_entity.pdbx_description
1 polymer ?
#
loop_
_entity_poly.entity_id
_entity_poly.type
_entity_poly.pdbx_seq_one_letter_code
_entity_poly.pdbx_strand_id
1 'polypeptide(L)'
;MLCLFDTLEQLETWQGIINIHLPALENTPEYFGEQFVVDETGDFICREDRLLITSSRLSLDEAFVKVIDLGGLAIPAHVDREAFGLFANLGFVPPELPIDALEISNRITIEKAQKKYPILEKYALIKSGDVHYLNDFLGANHFHIFRPTIDELRKAFHREGGRFITIEEKKREVRDITLTV
;
A
#
# COMPACT_ATOMS: atom_id res chain seq x y z
N MET A 1 -0.79 3.44 -3.59
CA MET A 1 -1.88 3.60 -2.60
C MET A 1 -2.48 2.23 -2.33
N LEU A 2 -2.71 1.88 -1.06
CA LEU A 2 -3.46 0.69 -0.67
C LEU A 2 -4.94 1.07 -0.58
N CYS A 3 -5.82 0.24 -1.15
CA CYS A 3 -7.27 0.40 -1.08
C CYS A 3 -7.85 -0.88 -0.50
N LEU A 4 -8.48 -0.78 0.66
CA LEU A 4 -9.03 -1.92 1.40
C LEU A 4 -10.55 -1.81 1.44
N PHE A 5 -11.22 -2.95 1.35
CA PHE A 5 -12.69 -3.05 1.31
C PHE A 5 -13.17 -4.21 2.16
N ASP A 6 -14.38 -4.11 2.70
CA ASP A 6 -14.99 -5.16 3.51
C ASP A 6 -15.64 -6.27 2.66
N THR A 7 -16.01 -5.96 1.40
CA THR A 7 -16.72 -6.90 0.54
C THR A 7 -16.11 -7.02 -0.85
N LEU A 8 -16.31 -8.15 -1.51
CA LEU A 8 -15.89 -8.36 -2.91
C LEU A 8 -16.63 -7.42 -3.85
N GLU A 9 -17.90 -7.12 -3.61
CA GLU A 9 -18.68 -6.18 -4.45
C GLU A 9 -18.06 -4.79 -4.49
N GLN A 10 -17.60 -4.27 -3.33
CA GLN A 10 -16.88 -3.00 -3.25
C GLN A 10 -15.56 -3.06 -4.02
N LEU A 11 -14.81 -4.15 -3.87
CA LEU A 11 -13.54 -4.38 -4.54
C LEU A 11 -13.72 -4.47 -6.07
N GLU A 12 -14.71 -5.22 -6.54
CA GLU A 12 -15.03 -5.35 -7.96
C GLU A 12 -15.46 -4.02 -8.58
N THR A 13 -16.26 -3.22 -7.84
CA THR A 13 -16.63 -1.87 -8.25
C THR A 13 -15.39 -0.98 -8.38
N TRP A 14 -14.49 -1.03 -7.39
CA TRP A 14 -13.22 -0.30 -7.43
C TRP A 14 -12.35 -0.76 -8.61
N GLN A 15 -12.24 -2.06 -8.85
CA GLN A 15 -11.50 -2.62 -9.98
C GLN A 15 -12.07 -2.09 -11.33
N GLY A 16 -13.40 -1.99 -11.45
CA GLY A 16 -14.06 -1.40 -12.61
C GLY A 16 -13.65 0.06 -12.82
N ILE A 17 -13.58 0.84 -11.75
CA ILE A 17 -13.12 2.23 -11.79
C ILE A 17 -11.67 2.30 -12.27
N ILE A 18 -10.77 1.50 -11.70
CA ILE A 18 -9.37 1.45 -12.12
C ILE A 18 -9.24 1.06 -13.59
N ASN A 19 -9.99 0.06 -14.04
CA ASN A 19 -9.97 -0.40 -15.42
C ASN A 19 -10.31 0.69 -16.45
N ILE A 20 -11.28 1.58 -16.11
CA ILE A 20 -11.67 2.71 -16.95
C ILE A 20 -10.55 3.78 -16.98
N HIS A 21 -9.83 3.97 -15.88
CA HIS A 21 -8.81 5.01 -15.75
C HIS A 21 -7.39 4.53 -16.06
N LEU A 22 -7.21 3.23 -16.27
CA LEU A 22 -5.92 2.72 -16.73
C LEU A 22 -5.72 3.09 -18.20
N PRO A 23 -4.56 3.66 -18.60
CA PRO A 23 -4.27 3.96 -20.00
C PRO A 23 -4.40 2.71 -20.88
N ALA A 24 -4.97 2.87 -22.07
CA ALA A 24 -5.05 1.81 -23.07
C ALA A 24 -3.70 1.68 -23.81
N LEU A 25 -2.66 1.30 -23.07
CA LEU A 25 -1.34 1.00 -23.61
C LEU A 25 -1.19 -0.51 -23.71
N GLU A 26 -0.69 -0.99 -24.84
CA GLU A 26 -0.38 -2.40 -25.02
C GLU A 26 0.91 -2.77 -24.29
N ASN A 27 0.91 -3.94 -23.66
CA ASN A 27 2.10 -4.51 -23.07
C ASN A 27 3.09 -4.92 -24.16
N THR A 28 4.38 -4.72 -23.89
CA THR A 28 5.48 -5.20 -24.74
C THR A 28 6.27 -6.21 -23.91
N PRO A 29 5.95 -7.53 -24.03
CA PRO A 29 6.51 -8.58 -23.18
C PRO A 29 8.03 -8.65 -23.17
N GLU A 30 8.70 -8.28 -24.27
CA GLU A 30 10.16 -8.23 -24.38
C GLU A 30 10.79 -7.23 -23.41
N TYR A 31 10.04 -6.17 -22.98
CA TYR A 31 10.53 -5.14 -22.06
C TYR A 31 9.94 -5.28 -20.66
N PHE A 32 8.64 -5.62 -20.56
CA PHE A 32 7.91 -5.60 -19.29
C PHE A 32 7.57 -6.99 -18.75
N GLY A 33 7.83 -8.03 -19.53
CA GLY A 33 7.45 -9.40 -19.23
C GLY A 33 6.00 -9.72 -19.56
N GLU A 34 5.65 -10.99 -19.43
CA GLU A 34 4.29 -11.47 -19.64
C GLU A 34 3.38 -11.12 -18.46
N GLN A 35 2.12 -10.83 -18.72
CA GLN A 35 1.11 -10.52 -17.72
C GLN A 35 0.01 -11.59 -17.78
N PHE A 36 0.17 -12.65 -17.00
CA PHE A 36 -0.78 -13.76 -16.95
C PHE A 36 -1.79 -13.59 -15.84
N VAL A 37 -3.05 -13.85 -16.13
CA VAL A 37 -4.09 -14.09 -15.17
C VAL A 37 -4.11 -15.58 -14.89
N VAL A 38 -4.02 -15.95 -13.64
CA VAL A 38 -4.00 -17.35 -13.17
C VAL A 38 -5.10 -17.56 -12.13
N ASP A 39 -5.53 -18.80 -11.93
CA ASP A 39 -6.45 -19.16 -10.85
C ASP A 39 -5.69 -19.35 -9.52
N GLU A 40 -6.41 -19.80 -8.49
CA GLU A 40 -5.88 -20.04 -7.15
C GLU A 40 -4.88 -21.19 -7.06
N THR A 41 -4.78 -22.04 -8.12
CA THR A 41 -3.80 -23.12 -8.21
C THR A 41 -2.56 -22.72 -9.01
N GLY A 42 -2.62 -21.56 -9.67
CA GLY A 42 -1.57 -21.03 -10.55
C GLY A 42 -1.73 -21.45 -12.01
N ASP A 43 -2.85 -22.08 -12.37
CA ASP A 43 -3.15 -22.49 -13.73
C ASP A 43 -3.55 -21.27 -14.58
N PHE A 44 -3.08 -21.24 -15.83
CA PHE A 44 -3.28 -20.15 -16.75
C PHE A 44 -4.75 -20.00 -17.14
N ILE A 45 -5.30 -18.79 -16.98
CA ILE A 45 -6.65 -18.42 -17.44
C ILE A 45 -6.56 -17.61 -18.74
N CYS A 46 -5.86 -16.48 -18.72
CA CYS A 46 -5.71 -15.62 -19.88
C CYS A 46 -4.48 -14.70 -19.76
N ARG A 47 -4.20 -13.96 -20.82
CA ARG A 47 -3.19 -12.90 -20.82
C ARG A 47 -3.89 -11.54 -20.71
N GLU A 48 -3.32 -10.64 -19.90
CA GLU A 48 -3.71 -9.23 -19.91
C GLU A 48 -2.79 -8.47 -20.85
N ASP A 49 -3.36 -8.00 -21.95
CA ASP A 49 -2.59 -7.33 -23.03
C ASP A 49 -2.36 -5.84 -22.73
N ARG A 50 -3.09 -5.24 -21.79
CA ARG A 50 -2.85 -3.86 -21.35
C ARG A 50 -1.66 -3.78 -20.41
N LEU A 51 -0.81 -2.78 -20.58
CA LEU A 51 0.33 -2.54 -19.71
C LEU A 51 -0.14 -2.13 -18.31
N LEU A 52 -0.01 -3.02 -17.32
CA LEU A 52 -0.45 -2.80 -15.95
C LEU A 52 0.52 -1.97 -15.09
N ILE A 53 1.80 -1.91 -15.46
CA ILE A 53 2.83 -1.17 -14.72
C ILE A 53 2.67 0.36 -14.83
N THR A 54 1.79 0.82 -15.71
CA THR A 54 1.54 2.26 -15.89
C THR A 54 0.70 2.86 -14.78
N SER A 55 0.81 4.18 -14.57
CA SER A 55 -0.02 4.88 -13.60
C SER A 55 -1.45 5.05 -14.10
N SER A 56 -2.42 4.92 -13.19
CA SER A 56 -3.81 5.31 -13.44
C SER A 56 -3.90 6.82 -13.75
N ARG A 57 -4.94 7.21 -14.51
CA ARG A 57 -5.29 8.62 -14.78
C ARG A 57 -6.06 9.29 -13.63
N LEU A 58 -6.40 8.53 -12.58
CA LEU A 58 -7.00 9.10 -11.38
C LEU A 58 -5.96 9.93 -10.63
N SER A 59 -6.33 11.14 -10.25
CA SER A 59 -5.57 11.90 -9.26
C SER A 59 -5.67 11.23 -7.88
N LEU A 60 -4.78 11.63 -6.96
CA LEU A 60 -4.81 11.12 -5.59
C LEU A 60 -6.15 11.44 -4.91
N ASP A 61 -6.64 12.67 -5.07
CA ASP A 61 -7.87 13.15 -4.47
C ASP A 61 -9.09 12.40 -4.99
N GLU A 62 -9.20 12.24 -6.32
CA GLU A 62 -10.28 11.46 -6.93
C GLU A 62 -10.27 10.01 -6.44
N ALA A 63 -9.10 9.39 -6.33
CA ALA A 63 -8.98 8.04 -5.84
C ALA A 63 -9.43 7.92 -4.38
N PHE A 64 -9.02 8.86 -3.50
CA PHE A 64 -9.46 8.91 -2.11
C PHE A 64 -10.98 9.02 -2.00
N VAL A 65 -11.59 10.00 -2.68
CA VAL A 65 -13.05 10.21 -2.66
C VAL A 65 -13.77 8.93 -3.08
N LYS A 66 -13.38 8.35 -4.21
CA LYS A 66 -14.03 7.13 -4.73
C LYS A 66 -13.91 5.92 -3.79
N VAL A 67 -12.75 5.72 -3.16
CA VAL A 67 -12.56 4.62 -2.20
C VAL A 67 -13.44 4.82 -0.96
N ILE A 68 -13.53 6.06 -0.44
CA ILE A 68 -14.35 6.38 0.72
C ILE A 68 -15.85 6.25 0.38
N ASP A 69 -16.30 6.73 -0.78
CA ASP A 69 -17.68 6.61 -1.23
C ASP A 69 -18.13 5.14 -1.36
N LEU A 70 -17.19 4.24 -1.66
CA LEU A 70 -17.40 2.81 -1.66
C LEU A 70 -17.35 2.18 -0.25
N GLY A 71 -17.14 2.97 0.81
CA GLY A 71 -16.97 2.47 2.18
C GLY A 71 -15.60 1.88 2.47
N GLY A 72 -14.64 2.02 1.55
CA GLY A 72 -13.28 1.52 1.69
C GLY A 72 -12.36 2.40 2.52
N LEU A 73 -11.13 1.98 2.66
CA LEU A 73 -10.04 2.67 3.34
C LEU A 73 -8.87 2.86 2.37
N ALA A 74 -8.44 4.10 2.17
CA ALA A 74 -7.31 4.46 1.34
C ALA A 74 -6.11 4.84 2.21
N ILE A 75 -4.96 4.21 1.96
CA ILE A 75 -3.70 4.46 2.68
C ILE A 75 -2.61 4.79 1.65
N PRO A 76 -2.00 5.98 1.70
CA PRO A 76 -0.83 6.29 0.88
C PRO A 76 0.30 5.29 1.16
N ALA A 77 0.74 4.56 0.12
CA ALA A 77 1.74 3.52 0.24
C ALA A 77 3.17 4.09 0.22
N HIS A 78 4.08 3.46 0.97
CA HIS A 78 5.53 3.70 1.00
C HIS A 78 5.92 5.18 0.82
N VAL A 79 5.32 6.08 1.65
CA VAL A 79 5.41 7.54 1.50
C VAL A 79 6.83 8.10 1.53
N ASP A 80 7.77 7.36 2.14
CA ASP A 80 9.17 7.69 2.32
C ASP A 80 10.07 7.36 1.11
N ARG A 81 9.54 6.64 0.09
CA ARG A 81 10.35 6.21 -1.07
C ARG A 81 10.68 7.39 -1.98
N GLU A 82 11.92 7.40 -2.52
CA GLU A 82 12.39 8.43 -3.45
C GLU A 82 11.74 8.34 -4.82
N ALA A 83 11.31 7.14 -5.23
CA ALA A 83 10.51 6.93 -6.42
C ALA A 83 9.09 6.49 -6.02
N PHE A 84 8.08 7.13 -6.59
CA PHE A 84 6.66 6.84 -6.40
C PHE A 84 6.15 7.03 -4.95
N GLY A 85 6.94 7.57 -4.04
CA GLY A 85 6.52 7.94 -2.69
C GLY A 85 5.77 9.27 -2.67
N LEU A 86 4.87 9.44 -1.69
CA LEU A 86 4.08 10.66 -1.54
C LEU A 86 4.97 11.90 -1.38
N PHE A 87 5.99 11.82 -0.52
CA PHE A 87 6.90 12.94 -0.28
C PHE A 87 7.78 13.28 -1.49
N ALA A 88 8.16 12.27 -2.28
CA ALA A 88 8.96 12.51 -3.49
C ALA A 88 8.16 13.23 -4.58
N ASN A 89 6.86 12.96 -4.68
CA ASN A 89 5.99 13.53 -5.70
C ASN A 89 5.33 14.84 -5.30
N LEU A 90 4.85 14.95 -4.05
CA LEU A 90 4.08 16.12 -3.58
C LEU A 90 4.87 16.98 -2.59
N GLY A 91 5.86 16.44 -1.88
CA GLY A 91 6.60 17.16 -0.84
C GLY A 91 5.87 17.26 0.50
N PHE A 92 4.57 16.97 0.56
CA PHE A 92 3.72 17.09 1.75
C PHE A 92 2.61 16.04 1.76
N VAL A 93 1.93 15.93 2.89
CA VAL A 93 0.68 15.15 3.02
C VAL A 93 -0.49 16.11 2.83
N PRO A 94 -1.37 15.90 1.83
CA PRO A 94 -2.51 16.79 1.57
C PRO A 94 -3.42 16.88 2.81
N PRO A 95 -3.58 18.08 3.40
CA PRO A 95 -4.34 18.23 4.65
C PRO A 95 -5.85 18.10 4.47
N GLU A 96 -6.33 18.25 3.24
CA GLU A 96 -7.75 18.15 2.87
C GLU A 96 -8.22 16.70 2.71
N LEU A 97 -7.29 15.75 2.57
CA LEU A 97 -7.64 14.34 2.45
C LEU A 97 -7.84 13.69 3.82
N PRO A 98 -8.89 12.90 3.99
CA PRO A 98 -9.16 12.17 5.24
C PRO A 98 -8.25 10.92 5.35
N ILE A 99 -6.97 11.17 5.60
CA ILE A 99 -5.96 10.13 5.70
C ILE A 99 -5.92 9.61 7.13
N ASP A 100 -6.34 8.36 7.33
CA ASP A 100 -6.34 7.68 8.63
C ASP A 100 -4.94 7.14 9.00
N ALA A 101 -4.17 6.71 8.01
CA ALA A 101 -2.84 6.14 8.21
C ALA A 101 -1.94 6.37 7.00
N LEU A 102 -0.62 6.27 7.21
CA LEU A 102 0.40 6.32 6.17
C LEU A 102 1.27 5.06 6.23
N GLU A 103 1.63 4.52 5.07
CA GLU A 103 2.56 3.40 5.01
C GLU A 103 3.98 3.89 4.79
N ILE A 104 4.90 3.41 5.63
CA ILE A 104 6.35 3.56 5.42
C ILE A 104 6.95 2.26 4.88
N SER A 105 8.01 2.39 4.09
CA SER A 105 8.71 1.23 3.53
C SER A 105 9.49 0.44 4.60
N ASN A 106 9.87 -0.79 4.26
CA ASN A 106 10.75 -1.62 5.09
C ASN A 106 12.20 -1.11 5.15
N ARG A 107 12.54 -0.07 4.38
CA ARG A 107 13.90 0.47 4.26
C ARG A 107 14.28 1.43 5.39
N ILE A 108 13.30 1.93 6.13
CA ILE A 108 13.47 2.91 7.18
C ILE A 108 12.79 2.44 8.48
N THR A 109 13.35 2.80 9.64
CA THR A 109 12.65 2.62 10.92
C THR A 109 11.65 3.75 11.16
N ILE A 110 10.63 3.50 12.00
CA ILE A 110 9.64 4.51 12.36
C ILE A 110 10.33 5.78 12.89
N GLU A 111 11.26 5.61 13.82
CA GLU A 111 12.01 6.72 14.42
C GLU A 111 12.75 7.55 13.36
N LYS A 112 13.45 6.90 12.43
CA LYS A 112 14.16 7.58 11.35
C LYS A 112 13.20 8.25 10.36
N ALA A 113 12.06 7.62 10.07
CA ALA A 113 11.04 8.19 9.20
C ALA A 113 10.45 9.46 9.80
N GLN A 114 10.07 9.44 11.08
CA GLN A 114 9.53 10.59 11.81
C GLN A 114 10.57 11.70 11.95
N LYS A 115 11.84 11.36 12.19
CA LYS A 115 12.93 12.35 12.19
C LYS A 115 13.13 13.03 10.82
N LYS A 116 13.02 12.26 9.73
CA LYS A 116 13.15 12.78 8.37
C LYS A 116 11.92 13.58 7.94
N TYR A 117 10.75 13.13 8.35
CA TYR A 117 9.44 13.71 8.02
C TYR A 117 8.60 13.90 9.28
N PRO A 118 8.77 15.00 10.03
CA PRO A 118 8.08 15.21 11.31
C PRO A 118 6.55 15.17 11.22
N ILE A 119 5.98 15.45 10.06
CA ILE A 119 4.54 15.36 9.82
C ILE A 119 3.97 13.96 10.10
N LEU A 120 4.79 12.90 9.98
CA LEU A 120 4.40 11.52 10.24
C LEU A 120 3.95 11.26 11.69
N GLU A 121 4.38 12.09 12.64
CA GLU A 121 3.95 12.00 14.04
C GLU A 121 2.44 12.24 14.24
N LYS A 122 1.81 12.90 13.27
CA LYS A 122 0.37 13.21 13.30
C LYS A 122 -0.52 12.08 12.79
N TYR A 123 0.06 11.05 12.20
CA TYR A 123 -0.66 9.96 11.55
C TYR A 123 -0.34 8.61 12.19
N ALA A 124 -1.29 7.71 12.15
CA ALA A 124 -0.98 6.31 12.37
C ALA A 124 -0.07 5.80 11.26
N LEU A 125 0.89 4.96 11.61
CA LEU A 125 1.82 4.38 10.64
C LEU A 125 1.56 2.88 10.51
N ILE A 126 1.72 2.38 9.30
CA ILE A 126 1.90 0.96 9.01
C ILE A 126 3.21 0.76 8.28
N LYS A 127 3.74 -0.46 8.31
CA LYS A 127 5.00 -0.81 7.65
C LYS A 127 4.81 -1.96 6.70
N SER A 128 5.16 -1.77 5.43
CA SER A 128 5.00 -2.78 4.39
C SER A 128 6.31 -3.10 3.68
N GLY A 129 6.38 -4.33 3.16
CA GLY A 129 7.49 -4.82 2.34
C GLY A 129 7.40 -4.42 0.88
N ASP A 130 6.28 -3.83 0.42
CA ASP A 130 5.99 -3.71 -1.02
C ASP A 130 6.11 -5.10 -1.69
N VAL A 131 5.31 -6.04 -1.18
CA VAL A 131 5.47 -7.49 -1.38
C VAL A 131 5.22 -7.88 -2.83
N HIS A 132 6.23 -8.47 -3.46
CA HIS A 132 6.15 -9.07 -4.79
C HIS A 132 6.42 -10.58 -4.76
N TYR A 133 6.99 -11.09 -3.66
CA TYR A 133 7.28 -12.50 -3.43
C TYR A 133 6.81 -12.91 -2.01
N LEU A 134 6.45 -14.17 -1.81
CA LEU A 134 5.96 -14.67 -0.52
C LEU A 134 6.92 -14.40 0.65
N ASN A 135 8.22 -14.41 0.40
CA ASN A 135 9.24 -14.17 1.42
C ASN A 135 9.37 -12.68 1.82
N ASP A 136 8.70 -11.76 1.09
CA ASP A 136 8.73 -10.33 1.38
C ASP A 136 7.69 -9.92 2.42
N PHE A 137 6.77 -10.82 2.81
CA PHE A 137 5.82 -10.56 3.88
C PHE A 137 6.54 -10.31 5.20
N LEU A 138 6.37 -9.12 5.75
CA LEU A 138 7.06 -8.71 6.98
C LEU A 138 6.38 -9.25 8.24
N GLY A 139 5.03 -9.36 8.21
CA GLY A 139 4.24 -9.62 9.41
C GLY A 139 4.45 -8.57 10.51
N ALA A 140 4.79 -7.33 10.12
CA ALA A 140 5.23 -6.31 11.06
C ALA A 140 4.08 -5.59 11.77
N ASN A 141 2.89 -5.53 11.15
CA ASN A 141 1.75 -4.78 11.67
C ASN A 141 0.84 -5.70 12.47
N HIS A 142 0.64 -5.39 13.75
CA HIS A 142 -0.25 -6.13 14.64
C HIS A 142 -1.42 -5.25 15.02
N PHE A 143 -2.60 -5.56 14.48
CA PHE A 143 -3.84 -4.84 14.78
C PHE A 143 -4.55 -5.49 15.97
N HIS A 144 -4.78 -4.71 17.02
CA HIS A 144 -5.59 -5.10 18.17
C HIS A 144 -7.02 -4.64 17.94
N ILE A 145 -7.81 -5.49 17.29
CA ILE A 145 -9.18 -5.21 16.83
C ILE A 145 -10.09 -6.41 17.11
N PHE A 146 -11.41 -6.21 17.13
CA PHE A 146 -12.36 -7.31 17.38
C PHE A 146 -12.59 -8.18 16.14
N ARG A 147 -12.53 -7.58 14.95
CA ARG A 147 -12.74 -8.25 13.66
C ARG A 147 -12.05 -7.47 12.54
N PRO A 148 -11.65 -8.14 11.45
CA PRO A 148 -10.97 -7.49 10.34
C PRO A 148 -11.99 -6.74 9.45
N THR A 149 -12.42 -5.55 9.87
CA THR A 149 -13.30 -4.66 9.09
C THR A 149 -12.68 -3.27 8.98
N ILE A 150 -13.09 -2.51 7.96
CA ILE A 150 -12.63 -1.14 7.73
C ILE A 150 -12.90 -0.26 8.95
N ASP A 151 -14.08 -0.36 9.56
CA ASP A 151 -14.43 0.38 10.79
C ASP A 151 -13.47 0.08 11.96
N GLU A 152 -13.15 -1.18 12.18
CA GLU A 152 -12.22 -1.58 13.25
C GLU A 152 -10.77 -1.17 12.97
N LEU A 153 -10.36 -1.17 11.69
CA LEU A 153 -9.04 -0.64 11.29
C LEU A 153 -8.94 0.86 11.56
N ARG A 154 -9.98 1.65 11.19
CA ARG A 154 -10.03 3.09 11.50
C ARG A 154 -9.94 3.35 12.99
N LYS A 155 -10.72 2.62 13.81
CA LYS A 155 -10.63 2.72 15.26
C LYS A 155 -9.23 2.41 15.79
N ALA A 156 -8.53 1.44 15.19
CA ALA A 156 -7.17 1.11 15.59
C ALA A 156 -6.19 2.24 15.25
N PHE A 157 -6.32 2.87 14.08
CA PHE A 157 -5.51 4.03 13.70
C PHE A 157 -5.74 5.23 14.62
N HIS A 158 -6.97 5.47 15.05
CA HIS A 158 -7.33 6.56 15.96
C HIS A 158 -7.23 6.19 17.46
N ARG A 159 -6.86 4.96 17.78
CA ARG A 159 -6.77 4.42 19.16
C ARG A 159 -8.09 4.50 19.93
N GLU A 160 -9.19 4.26 19.25
CA GLU A 160 -10.53 4.36 19.80
C GLU A 160 -11.00 3.05 20.44
N GLY A 161 -11.70 3.15 21.57
CA GLY A 161 -12.37 2.01 22.22
C GLY A 161 -11.44 0.83 22.53
N GLY A 162 -10.16 1.09 22.84
CA GLY A 162 -9.17 0.07 23.14
C GLY A 162 -8.57 -0.64 21.92
N ARG A 163 -8.90 -0.20 20.69
CA ARG A 163 -8.25 -0.66 19.47
C ARG A 163 -6.96 0.12 19.28
N PHE A 164 -5.94 -0.56 18.76
CA PHE A 164 -4.66 0.09 18.43
C PHE A 164 -3.84 -0.79 17.47
N ILE A 165 -2.78 -0.21 16.94
CA ILE A 165 -1.79 -0.91 16.14
C ILE A 165 -0.44 -0.88 16.85
N THR A 166 0.29 -1.98 16.76
CA THR A 166 1.71 -2.05 17.10
C THR A 166 2.50 -2.51 15.88
N ILE A 167 3.73 -2.01 15.75
CA ILE A 167 4.61 -2.38 14.64
C ILE A 167 5.84 -3.04 15.22
N GLU A 168 6.10 -4.28 14.81
CA GLU A 168 7.31 -5.00 15.14
C GLU A 168 8.41 -4.64 14.13
N GLU A 169 9.44 -3.95 14.58
CA GLU A 169 10.62 -3.67 13.77
C GLU A 169 11.67 -4.76 14.00
N LYS A 170 11.77 -5.71 13.06
CA LYS A 170 12.87 -6.69 13.08
C LYS A 170 14.19 -5.92 12.99
N LYS A 171 15.08 -6.08 13.96
CA LYS A 171 16.47 -5.63 13.82
C LYS A 171 17.04 -6.33 12.61
N ARG A 172 17.48 -5.58 11.60
CA ARG A 172 18.31 -6.17 10.54
C ARG A 172 19.54 -6.75 11.21
N GLU A 173 19.69 -8.06 11.24
CA GLU A 173 20.98 -8.67 11.44
C GLU A 173 21.86 -8.20 10.26
N VAL A 174 22.83 -7.38 10.58
CA VAL A 174 23.92 -7.07 9.64
C VAL A 174 24.61 -8.42 9.41
N ARG A 175 24.33 -9.07 8.30
CA ARG A 175 25.16 -10.18 7.87
C ARG A 175 26.49 -9.56 7.48
N ASP A 176 27.43 -9.59 8.41
CA ASP A 176 28.84 -9.38 8.11
C ASP A 176 29.24 -10.45 7.10
N ILE A 177 29.21 -10.08 5.83
CA ILE A 177 29.85 -10.87 4.79
C ILE A 177 31.35 -10.62 4.98
N THR A 178 31.97 -11.39 5.87
CA THR A 178 33.41 -11.50 5.92
C THR A 178 33.84 -12.22 4.64
N LEU A 179 34.21 -11.45 3.63
CA LEU A 179 34.93 -11.98 2.49
C LEU A 179 36.30 -12.44 3.01
N THR A 180 36.42 -13.71 3.25
CA THR A 180 37.76 -14.36 3.41
C THR A 180 38.37 -14.46 2.02
N VAL A 181 39.46 -13.70 1.80
CA VAL A 181 40.33 -13.77 0.63
C VAL A 181 41.22 -14.99 0.76
#